data_dc43e0969393ace0557ff4b98311bff3
#
_entry.id   dc43e0969393ace0557ff4b98311bff3
#
_cell.length_a   1.000
_cell.length_b   1.000
_cell.length_c   1.000
_cell.angle_alpha   90.00
_cell.angle_beta   90.00
_cell.angle_gamma   90.00
#
_symmetry.space_group_name_H-M   'P 1'
#
loop_
_entity.id
_entity.type
_entity.pdbx_description
1 polymer ?
#
loop_
_entity_poly.entity_id
_entity_poly.type
_entity_poly.pdbx_seq_one_letter_code
_entity_poly.pdbx_strand_id
1 'polypeptide(L)'
;MKSLMKSAAFAVTVSLCASSVSFAEESVRLTGSGASFPAPIYLTWFKDFSKKSAGVTVDYQSKGSGAGVQDFLNNTVDFAASDSAMKEEDMAKVAEGVQLLPMTAGEIVLAYNLPGNPQGLKLPREVYSNIFLGKITQWNDPALVAANPDIQFPDLPITVVVRADSSGTTAVFTKHLAAINPEFNTTLGEGNTVNWPATDKFIKSPKNDGVTATVRQTPGAIGYIEYGF
;
A
#
# COMPACT_ATOMS: atom_id res chain seq x y z
N MET A 1 39.20 -23.15 93.03
CA MET A 1 39.52 -22.50 91.74
C MET A 1 38.47 -22.93 90.72
N LYS A 2 37.52 -22.05 90.35
CA LYS A 2 36.39 -22.37 89.55
C LYS A 2 36.62 -21.79 88.17
N SER A 3 36.67 -22.63 87.12
CA SER A 3 36.75 -22.28 85.69
C SER A 3 35.37 -22.01 85.17
N LEU A 4 35.13 -20.80 84.62
CA LEU A 4 33.92 -20.45 83.89
C LEU A 4 34.14 -20.81 82.45
N MET A 5 33.36 -21.75 81.93
CA MET A 5 33.17 -21.97 80.48
C MET A 5 32.12 -21.02 79.94
N LYS A 6 32.48 -20.14 79.01
CA LYS A 6 31.56 -19.30 78.23
C LYS A 6 31.17 -20.03 77.00
N SER A 7 29.92 -20.43 76.93
CA SER A 7 29.31 -20.96 75.67
C SER A 7 28.97 -19.80 74.71
N ALA A 8 29.56 -19.74 73.53
CA ALA A 8 29.23 -18.84 72.52
C ALA A 8 28.16 -19.51 71.61
N ALA A 9 26.94 -18.97 71.60
CA ALA A 9 25.90 -19.39 70.69
C ALA A 9 26.11 -18.71 69.31
N PHE A 10 26.36 -19.51 68.31
CA PHE A 10 26.50 -19.04 66.93
C PHE A 10 25.12 -19.08 66.24
N ALA A 11 24.50 -17.90 66.05
CA ALA A 11 23.27 -17.76 65.35
C ALA A 11 23.54 -17.75 63.82
N VAL A 12 23.18 -18.81 63.10
CA VAL A 12 23.25 -18.89 61.67
C VAL A 12 21.95 -18.25 61.10
N THR A 13 22.07 -17.05 60.59
CA THR A 13 20.98 -16.38 59.87
C THR A 13 20.95 -16.91 58.43
N VAL A 14 20.00 -17.80 58.10
CA VAL A 14 19.74 -18.24 56.75
C VAL A 14 18.94 -17.15 56.03
N SER A 15 19.64 -16.35 55.22
CA SER A 15 19.01 -15.36 54.32
C SER A 15 18.38 -16.09 53.13
N LEU A 16 17.05 -16.28 53.13
CA LEU A 16 16.30 -16.74 51.96
C LEU A 16 16.33 -15.62 50.93
N CYS A 17 17.24 -15.72 49.95
CA CYS A 17 17.12 -14.95 48.72
C CYS A 17 15.91 -15.47 47.93
N ALA A 18 14.75 -14.85 48.09
CA ALA A 18 13.62 -15.04 47.19
C ALA A 18 14.03 -14.46 45.82
N SER A 19 14.54 -15.32 44.93
CA SER A 19 14.71 -14.98 43.53
C SER A 19 13.31 -14.79 42.93
N SER A 20 12.89 -13.54 42.79
CA SER A 20 11.71 -13.20 41.98
C SER A 20 12.03 -13.64 40.54
N VAL A 21 11.48 -14.78 40.12
CA VAL A 21 11.44 -15.18 38.71
C VAL A 21 10.52 -14.18 38.01
N SER A 22 11.10 -13.15 37.42
CA SER A 22 10.40 -12.27 36.52
C SER A 22 10.10 -13.09 35.27
N PHE A 23 8.86 -13.54 35.16
CA PHE A 23 8.37 -14.05 33.86
C PHE A 23 8.39 -12.85 32.92
N ALA A 24 9.37 -12.80 32.03
CA ALA A 24 9.30 -11.90 30.90
C ALA A 24 8.03 -12.26 30.13
N GLU A 25 7.08 -11.36 30.07
CA GLU A 25 5.87 -11.51 29.27
C GLU A 25 6.34 -11.77 27.83
N GLU A 26 5.99 -12.93 27.29
CA GLU A 26 6.44 -13.35 25.97
C GLU A 26 5.85 -12.39 24.94
N SER A 27 6.69 -11.53 24.38
CA SER A 27 6.23 -10.54 23.39
C SER A 27 6.07 -11.20 22.03
N VAL A 28 4.87 -11.11 21.48
CA VAL A 28 4.55 -11.59 20.13
C VAL A 28 4.73 -10.44 19.14
N ARG A 29 5.51 -10.67 18.09
CA ARG A 29 5.67 -9.72 17.00
C ARG A 29 5.13 -10.33 15.71
N LEU A 30 4.13 -9.69 15.11
CA LEU A 30 3.60 -10.03 13.81
C LEU A 30 4.13 -9.08 12.76
N THR A 31 4.62 -9.60 11.66
CA THR A 31 5.16 -8.82 10.55
C THR A 31 4.31 -9.02 9.30
N GLY A 32 3.97 -7.92 8.66
CA GLY A 32 3.22 -7.93 7.41
C GLY A 32 3.85 -7.06 6.34
N SER A 33 3.51 -7.33 5.10
CA SER A 33 3.91 -6.48 3.98
C SER A 33 2.86 -6.47 2.86
N GLY A 34 2.96 -5.51 1.96
CA GLY A 34 2.10 -5.50 0.77
C GLY A 34 1.59 -4.14 0.34
N ALA A 35 0.31 -4.10 -0.02
CA ALA A 35 -0.35 -2.97 -0.64
C ALA A 35 -0.10 -1.63 0.05
N SER A 36 0.16 -0.59 -0.73
CA SER A 36 0.25 0.79 -0.22
C SER A 36 -1.12 1.43 -0.02
N PHE A 37 -2.13 0.93 -0.72
CA PHE A 37 -3.51 1.41 -0.65
C PHE A 37 -4.07 1.45 0.80
N PRO A 38 -4.06 0.35 1.59
CA PRO A 38 -4.56 0.36 2.96
C PRO A 38 -3.51 0.81 3.99
N ALA A 39 -2.26 1.10 3.60
CA ALA A 39 -1.18 1.31 4.53
C ALA A 39 -1.45 2.41 5.59
N PRO A 40 -2.03 3.59 5.28
CA PRO A 40 -2.29 4.61 6.27
C PRO A 40 -3.22 4.14 7.39
N ILE A 41 -4.32 3.44 7.04
CA ILE A 41 -5.26 2.92 8.04
C ILE A 41 -4.68 1.74 8.81
N TYR A 42 -3.93 0.84 8.17
CA TYR A 42 -3.27 -0.29 8.83
C TYR A 42 -2.26 0.18 9.86
N LEU A 43 -1.40 1.14 9.53
CA LEU A 43 -0.42 1.67 10.46
C LEU A 43 -1.10 2.30 11.69
N THR A 44 -2.24 2.94 11.50
CA THR A 44 -3.05 3.48 12.61
C THR A 44 -3.64 2.36 13.47
N TRP A 45 -4.29 1.37 12.86
CA TRP A 45 -4.91 0.25 13.56
C TRP A 45 -3.87 -0.58 14.33
N PHE A 46 -2.75 -0.92 13.71
CA PHE A 46 -1.72 -1.74 14.34
C PHE A 46 -1.05 -1.02 15.50
N LYS A 47 -0.80 0.28 15.36
CA LYS A 47 -0.31 1.12 16.47
C LYS A 47 -1.29 1.15 17.63
N ASP A 48 -2.58 1.31 17.36
CA ASP A 48 -3.61 1.36 18.41
C ASP A 48 -3.87 -0.02 19.02
N PHE A 49 -3.78 -1.08 18.24
CA PHE A 49 -3.86 -2.45 18.72
C PHE A 49 -2.70 -2.77 19.68
N SER A 50 -1.47 -2.46 19.29
CA SER A 50 -0.29 -2.72 20.14
C SER A 50 -0.32 -1.94 21.47
N LYS A 51 -0.98 -0.77 21.51
CA LYS A 51 -1.20 -0.04 22.78
C LYS A 51 -2.21 -0.71 23.71
N LYS A 52 -3.21 -1.40 23.13
CA LYS A 52 -4.30 -2.05 23.88
C LYS A 52 -3.99 -3.50 24.26
N SER A 53 -3.08 -4.14 23.54
CA SER A 53 -2.72 -5.55 23.71
C SER A 53 -1.27 -5.63 24.16
N ALA A 54 -1.06 -5.64 25.49
CA ALA A 54 0.28 -5.74 26.07
C ALA A 54 1.01 -6.97 25.50
N GLY A 55 2.28 -6.81 25.18
CA GLY A 55 3.12 -7.88 24.64
C GLY A 55 2.89 -8.22 23.17
N VAL A 56 1.97 -7.53 22.44
CA VAL A 56 1.76 -7.77 21.02
C VAL A 56 2.15 -6.54 20.18
N THR A 57 3.02 -6.75 19.18
CA THR A 57 3.39 -5.72 18.21
C THR A 57 3.08 -6.20 16.81
N VAL A 58 2.47 -5.33 16.01
CA VAL A 58 2.19 -5.61 14.59
C VAL A 58 2.92 -4.58 13.74
N ASP A 59 3.81 -5.06 12.88
CA ASP A 59 4.56 -4.22 11.94
C ASP A 59 4.07 -4.44 10.51
N TYR A 60 4.01 -3.38 9.74
CA TYR A 60 3.60 -3.45 8.34
C TYR A 60 4.53 -2.65 7.42
N GLN A 61 4.94 -3.28 6.33
CA GLN A 61 5.80 -2.68 5.32
C GLN A 61 5.01 -2.46 4.01
N SER A 62 4.77 -1.21 3.67
CA SER A 62 4.14 -0.83 2.40
C SER A 62 5.14 -1.00 1.26
N LYS A 63 5.01 -2.09 0.48
CA LYS A 63 5.91 -2.45 -0.64
C LYS A 63 5.20 -2.57 -1.99
N GLY A 64 3.86 -2.56 -2.00
CA GLY A 64 3.01 -2.92 -3.13
C GLY A 64 2.48 -4.35 -3.02
N SER A 65 1.28 -4.59 -3.57
CA SER A 65 0.55 -5.86 -3.43
C SER A 65 1.35 -7.06 -3.91
N GLY A 66 2.01 -6.95 -5.07
CA GLY A 66 2.79 -8.06 -5.62
C GLY A 66 3.99 -8.42 -4.75
N ALA A 67 4.69 -7.44 -4.18
CA ALA A 67 5.79 -7.69 -3.26
C ALA A 67 5.29 -8.37 -1.98
N GLY A 68 4.14 -7.95 -1.43
CA GLY A 68 3.53 -8.60 -0.27
C GLY A 68 3.18 -10.06 -0.52
N VAL A 69 2.58 -10.37 -1.66
CA VAL A 69 2.29 -11.77 -2.04
C VAL A 69 3.58 -12.60 -2.12
N GLN A 70 4.65 -12.05 -2.71
CA GLN A 70 5.94 -12.76 -2.77
C GLN A 70 6.58 -12.94 -1.39
N ASP A 71 6.55 -11.92 -0.54
CA ASP A 71 7.04 -12.03 0.84
C ASP A 71 6.30 -13.14 1.61
N PHE A 72 4.98 -13.25 1.44
CA PHE A 72 4.15 -14.29 2.05
C PHE A 72 4.48 -15.68 1.52
N LEU A 73 4.60 -15.84 0.19
CA LEU A 73 5.00 -17.11 -0.43
C LEU A 73 6.39 -17.58 0.00
N ASN A 74 7.28 -16.64 0.29
CA ASN A 74 8.65 -16.93 0.76
C ASN A 74 8.74 -17.10 2.30
N ASN A 75 7.62 -17.06 3.02
CA ASN A 75 7.55 -17.13 4.49
C ASN A 75 8.42 -16.08 5.19
N THR A 76 8.53 -14.88 4.61
CA THR A 76 9.29 -13.76 5.21
C THR A 76 8.41 -12.82 6.03
N VAL A 77 7.10 -13.02 5.99
CA VAL A 77 6.09 -12.27 6.75
C VAL A 77 4.98 -13.21 7.22
N ASP A 78 4.31 -12.83 8.32
CA ASP A 78 3.21 -13.60 8.90
C ASP A 78 1.89 -13.38 8.14
N PHE A 79 1.75 -12.19 7.51
CA PHE A 79 0.60 -11.86 6.68
C PHE A 79 0.97 -10.93 5.53
N ALA A 80 0.18 -10.96 4.47
CA ALA A 80 0.31 -10.02 3.37
C ALA A 80 -0.99 -9.25 3.12
N ALA A 81 -0.88 -8.04 2.59
CA ALA A 81 -2.03 -7.27 2.12
C ALA A 81 -1.96 -7.04 0.61
N SER A 82 -3.10 -7.22 -0.05
CA SER A 82 -3.23 -7.01 -1.49
C SER A 82 -4.59 -6.40 -1.83
N ASP A 83 -4.63 -5.49 -2.80
CA ASP A 83 -5.86 -4.89 -3.31
C ASP A 83 -6.54 -5.80 -4.35
N SER A 84 -5.84 -6.86 -4.79
CA SER A 84 -6.38 -7.92 -5.62
C SER A 84 -6.25 -9.27 -4.92
N ALA A 85 -7.23 -10.14 -5.09
CA ALA A 85 -7.17 -11.49 -4.54
C ALA A 85 -5.92 -12.23 -5.03
N MET A 86 -5.31 -13.01 -4.13
CA MET A 86 -4.21 -13.92 -4.51
C MET A 86 -4.74 -14.96 -5.49
N LYS A 87 -3.96 -15.26 -6.51
CA LYS A 87 -4.34 -16.25 -7.52
C LYS A 87 -4.35 -17.65 -6.94
N GLU A 88 -5.25 -18.50 -7.42
CA GLU A 88 -5.37 -19.90 -6.98
C GLU A 88 -4.05 -20.67 -7.15
N GLU A 89 -3.32 -20.43 -8.24
CA GLU A 89 -2.02 -21.03 -8.51
C GLU A 89 -0.94 -20.67 -7.48
N ASP A 90 -1.05 -19.47 -6.87
CA ASP A 90 -0.16 -19.02 -5.81
C ASP A 90 -0.63 -19.52 -4.44
N MET A 91 -1.93 -19.54 -4.18
CA MET A 91 -2.48 -20.12 -2.94
C MET A 91 -2.14 -21.60 -2.81
N ALA A 92 -2.13 -22.35 -3.92
CA ALA A 92 -1.76 -23.76 -3.95
C ALA A 92 -0.29 -24.05 -3.56
N LYS A 93 0.58 -23.05 -3.56
CA LYS A 93 1.98 -23.18 -3.14
C LYS A 93 2.17 -23.12 -1.63
N VAL A 94 1.16 -22.68 -0.88
CA VAL A 94 1.21 -22.55 0.58
C VAL A 94 0.66 -23.81 1.23
N ALA A 95 1.51 -24.60 1.85
CA ALA A 95 1.16 -25.93 2.37
C ALA A 95 0.07 -25.89 3.45
N GLU A 96 0.09 -24.86 4.33
CA GLU A 96 -0.91 -24.66 5.38
C GLU A 96 -2.21 -24.03 4.86
N GLY A 97 -2.26 -23.70 3.56
CA GLY A 97 -3.38 -22.99 2.94
C GLY A 97 -3.31 -21.48 3.14
N VAL A 98 -4.22 -20.78 2.46
CA VAL A 98 -4.34 -19.31 2.51
C VAL A 98 -5.78 -18.93 2.81
N GLN A 99 -5.97 -18.04 3.77
CA GLN A 99 -7.26 -17.42 4.03
C GLN A 99 -7.23 -15.97 3.58
N LEU A 100 -8.16 -15.60 2.70
CA LEU A 100 -8.35 -14.22 2.27
C LEU A 100 -9.37 -13.53 3.18
N LEU A 101 -8.98 -12.42 3.79
CA LEU A 101 -9.83 -11.64 4.69
C LEU A 101 -10.09 -10.25 4.08
N PRO A 102 -11.35 -9.86 3.81
CA PRO A 102 -11.67 -8.49 3.44
C PRO A 102 -11.54 -7.58 4.66
N MET A 103 -10.59 -6.65 4.62
CA MET A 103 -10.24 -5.80 5.78
C MET A 103 -10.79 -4.38 5.67
N THR A 104 -10.69 -3.78 4.48
CA THR A 104 -11.12 -2.40 4.23
C THR A 104 -11.46 -2.22 2.76
N ALA A 105 -12.13 -1.13 2.44
CA ALA A 105 -12.41 -0.71 1.08
C ALA A 105 -12.07 0.77 0.94
N GLY A 106 -11.76 1.20 -0.28
CA GLY A 106 -11.48 2.58 -0.64
C GLY A 106 -11.78 2.81 -2.12
N GLU A 107 -11.50 4.00 -2.59
CA GLU A 107 -11.76 4.43 -3.96
C GLU A 107 -10.44 4.68 -4.70
N ILE A 108 -10.41 4.32 -5.99
CA ILE A 108 -9.34 4.74 -6.89
C ILE A 108 -9.85 5.96 -7.65
N VAL A 109 -9.07 7.04 -7.56
CA VAL A 109 -9.38 8.31 -8.20
C VAL A 109 -8.28 8.72 -9.16
N LEU A 110 -8.63 9.59 -10.13
CA LEU A 110 -7.66 10.26 -10.98
C LEU A 110 -7.24 11.57 -10.33
N ALA A 111 -5.98 11.65 -9.93
CA ALA A 111 -5.36 12.88 -9.46
C ALA A 111 -4.70 13.60 -10.63
N TYR A 112 -4.85 14.91 -10.72
CA TYR A 112 -4.25 15.73 -11.78
C TYR A 112 -3.70 17.05 -11.24
N ASN A 113 -2.80 17.64 -12.00
CA ASN A 113 -2.18 18.93 -11.68
C ASN A 113 -2.32 19.87 -12.87
N LEU A 114 -3.39 20.67 -12.87
CA LEU A 114 -3.65 21.68 -13.88
C LEU A 114 -3.49 23.10 -13.31
N PRO A 115 -2.90 24.03 -14.05
CA PRO A 115 -2.90 25.43 -13.69
C PRO A 115 -4.32 25.94 -13.41
N GLY A 116 -4.47 26.73 -12.33
CA GLY A 116 -5.77 27.25 -11.92
C GLY A 116 -6.68 26.25 -11.18
N ASN A 117 -6.25 24.98 -11.06
CA ASN A 117 -6.98 23.93 -10.37
C ASN A 117 -8.50 23.94 -10.67
N PRO A 118 -8.91 23.72 -11.92
CA PRO A 118 -10.30 23.80 -12.33
C PRO A 118 -11.13 22.79 -11.56
N GLN A 119 -12.23 23.26 -10.97
CA GLN A 119 -13.16 22.40 -10.24
C GLN A 119 -14.19 21.81 -11.21
N GLY A 120 -14.69 20.61 -10.88
CA GLY A 120 -15.72 19.94 -11.66
C GLY A 120 -15.26 19.40 -13.01
N LEU A 121 -13.96 19.13 -13.17
CA LEU A 121 -13.41 18.52 -14.37
C LEU A 121 -14.11 17.20 -14.68
N LYS A 122 -14.69 17.09 -15.87
CA LYS A 122 -15.32 15.87 -16.37
C LYS A 122 -14.34 15.11 -17.24
N LEU A 123 -14.07 13.86 -16.88
CA LEU A 123 -13.27 12.92 -17.66
C LEU A 123 -14.16 11.75 -18.11
N PRO A 124 -14.79 11.81 -19.29
CA PRO A 124 -15.57 10.70 -19.82
C PRO A 124 -14.71 9.43 -19.97
N ARG A 125 -15.34 8.25 -19.89
CA ARG A 125 -14.65 6.95 -19.94
C ARG A 125 -13.74 6.80 -21.16
N GLU A 126 -14.20 7.25 -22.30
CA GLU A 126 -13.41 7.25 -23.55
C GLU A 126 -12.19 8.17 -23.45
N VAL A 127 -12.34 9.31 -22.80
CA VAL A 127 -11.26 10.31 -22.68
C VAL A 127 -10.14 9.79 -21.81
N TYR A 128 -10.44 9.44 -20.54
CA TYR A 128 -9.34 9.03 -19.65
C TYR A 128 -8.73 7.68 -20.08
N SER A 129 -9.51 6.74 -20.63
CA SER A 129 -8.91 5.50 -21.14
C SER A 129 -7.94 5.75 -22.29
N ASN A 130 -8.24 6.72 -23.17
CA ASN A 130 -7.36 7.12 -24.27
C ASN A 130 -6.14 7.94 -23.80
N ILE A 131 -6.24 8.65 -22.67
CA ILE A 131 -5.07 9.25 -22.00
C ILE A 131 -4.09 8.14 -21.56
N PHE A 132 -4.58 7.12 -20.87
CA PHE A 132 -3.74 6.01 -20.42
C PHE A 132 -3.30 5.05 -21.54
N LEU A 133 -3.90 5.10 -22.72
CA LEU A 133 -3.39 4.50 -23.96
C LEU A 133 -2.31 5.35 -24.64
N GLY A 134 -2.10 6.60 -24.20
CA GLY A 134 -1.18 7.54 -24.83
C GLY A 134 -1.69 8.15 -26.14
N LYS A 135 -3.00 8.10 -26.39
CA LYS A 135 -3.64 8.66 -27.58
C LYS A 135 -4.04 10.12 -27.41
N ILE A 136 -4.58 10.47 -26.26
CA ILE A 136 -4.84 11.86 -25.86
C ILE A 136 -3.60 12.32 -25.05
N THR A 137 -2.87 13.28 -25.61
CA THR A 137 -1.58 13.71 -25.10
C THR A 137 -1.52 15.19 -24.72
N GLN A 138 -2.62 15.91 -24.91
CA GLN A 138 -2.72 17.34 -24.62
C GLN A 138 -4.00 17.63 -23.81
N TRP A 139 -3.91 18.56 -22.87
CA TRP A 139 -5.08 18.94 -22.08
C TRP A 139 -6.13 19.71 -22.87
N ASN A 140 -5.74 20.42 -23.93
CA ASN A 140 -6.65 21.12 -24.87
C ASN A 140 -7.15 20.19 -26.01
N ASP A 141 -7.07 18.87 -25.84
CA ASP A 141 -7.64 17.93 -26.81
C ASP A 141 -9.13 18.21 -27.03
N PRO A 142 -9.63 18.17 -28.28
CA PRO A 142 -11.03 18.46 -28.59
C PRO A 142 -12.04 17.62 -27.78
N ALA A 143 -11.71 16.37 -27.45
CA ALA A 143 -12.59 15.51 -26.65
C ALA A 143 -12.70 15.97 -25.19
N LEU A 144 -11.59 16.48 -24.61
CA LEU A 144 -11.59 17.09 -23.28
C LEU A 144 -12.36 18.42 -23.26
N VAL A 145 -12.13 19.27 -24.26
CA VAL A 145 -12.82 20.56 -24.39
C VAL A 145 -14.33 20.37 -24.57
N ALA A 146 -14.74 19.43 -25.42
CA ALA A 146 -16.18 19.16 -25.64
C ALA A 146 -16.88 18.66 -24.36
N ALA A 147 -16.19 17.89 -23.53
CA ALA A 147 -16.74 17.40 -22.26
C ALA A 147 -16.82 18.49 -21.18
N ASN A 148 -16.06 19.58 -21.33
CA ASN A 148 -15.88 20.64 -20.33
C ASN A 148 -15.97 22.04 -20.96
N PRO A 149 -17.13 22.44 -21.49
CA PRO A 149 -17.25 23.72 -22.23
C PRO A 149 -16.98 24.96 -21.38
N ASP A 150 -17.09 24.87 -20.05
CA ASP A 150 -16.87 25.95 -19.13
C ASP A 150 -15.41 26.03 -18.63
N ILE A 151 -14.54 25.08 -19.01
CA ILE A 151 -13.13 25.05 -18.62
C ILE A 151 -12.25 25.48 -19.79
N GLN A 152 -11.46 26.50 -19.59
CA GLN A 152 -10.41 26.87 -20.54
C GLN A 152 -9.14 26.06 -20.26
N PHE A 153 -8.91 25.03 -21.07
CA PHE A 153 -7.72 24.21 -20.94
C PHE A 153 -6.47 24.93 -21.47
N PRO A 154 -5.33 24.77 -20.77
CA PRO A 154 -4.05 25.26 -21.29
C PRO A 154 -3.56 24.42 -22.46
N ASP A 155 -2.76 25.01 -23.33
CA ASP A 155 -1.91 24.27 -24.29
C ASP A 155 -0.74 23.63 -23.54
N LEU A 156 -1.01 22.50 -22.93
CA LEU A 156 -0.10 21.80 -22.01
C LEU A 156 -0.14 20.29 -22.28
N PRO A 157 1.03 19.66 -22.47
CA PRO A 157 1.08 18.22 -22.65
C PRO A 157 0.63 17.48 -21.37
N ILE A 158 -0.03 16.34 -21.58
CA ILE A 158 -0.39 15.43 -20.49
C ILE A 158 0.82 14.56 -20.16
N THR A 159 1.21 14.55 -18.89
CA THR A 159 2.17 13.60 -18.33
C THR A 159 1.42 12.55 -17.52
N VAL A 160 1.48 11.29 -17.94
CA VAL A 160 0.79 10.19 -17.28
C VAL A 160 1.69 9.58 -16.22
N VAL A 161 1.26 9.59 -14.97
CA VAL A 161 2.02 9.02 -13.84
C VAL A 161 1.44 7.66 -13.50
N VAL A 162 2.25 6.62 -13.62
CA VAL A 162 1.87 5.22 -13.40
C VAL A 162 2.74 4.57 -12.34
N ARG A 163 2.33 3.41 -11.86
CA ARG A 163 3.07 2.69 -10.81
C ARG A 163 4.34 2.03 -11.35
N ALA A 164 5.42 2.19 -10.59
CA ALA A 164 6.70 1.52 -10.85
C ALA A 164 6.77 0.11 -10.26
N ASP A 165 6.02 -0.15 -9.19
CA ASP A 165 5.96 -1.40 -8.44
C ASP A 165 4.82 -2.30 -8.92
N SER A 166 4.83 -3.58 -8.53
CA SER A 166 3.72 -4.51 -8.73
C SER A 166 2.57 -4.15 -7.79
N SER A 167 1.55 -3.48 -8.32
CA SER A 167 0.55 -2.72 -7.61
C SER A 167 -0.85 -3.30 -7.75
N GLY A 168 -1.52 -3.56 -6.62
CA GLY A 168 -2.94 -3.89 -6.62
C GLY A 168 -3.82 -2.74 -7.11
N THR A 169 -3.46 -1.48 -6.80
CA THR A 169 -4.14 -0.30 -7.34
C THR A 169 -4.09 -0.28 -8.87
N THR A 170 -2.92 -0.64 -9.46
CA THR A 170 -2.80 -0.82 -10.92
C THR A 170 -3.71 -1.94 -11.41
N ALA A 171 -3.75 -3.08 -10.73
CA ALA A 171 -4.59 -4.21 -11.15
C ALA A 171 -6.07 -3.84 -11.21
N VAL A 172 -6.59 -3.19 -10.16
CA VAL A 172 -7.99 -2.74 -10.10
C VAL A 172 -8.28 -1.66 -11.15
N PHE A 173 -7.40 -0.67 -11.29
CA PHE A 173 -7.56 0.39 -12.27
C PHE A 173 -7.52 -0.13 -13.71
N THR A 174 -6.55 -0.98 -14.05
CA THR A 174 -6.43 -1.54 -15.39
C THR A 174 -7.54 -2.53 -15.71
N LYS A 175 -8.05 -3.28 -14.73
CA LYS A 175 -9.25 -4.09 -14.90
C LYS A 175 -10.46 -3.24 -15.28
N HIS A 176 -10.62 -2.09 -14.62
CA HIS A 176 -11.66 -1.13 -14.99
C HIS A 176 -11.46 -0.60 -16.42
N LEU A 177 -10.23 -0.18 -16.80
CA LEU A 177 -9.93 0.34 -18.12
C LEU A 177 -10.17 -0.72 -19.22
N ALA A 178 -9.78 -1.96 -18.97
CA ALA A 178 -10.00 -3.09 -19.88
C ALA A 178 -11.51 -3.38 -20.10
N ALA A 179 -12.30 -3.23 -19.02
CA ALA A 179 -13.75 -3.45 -19.09
C ALA A 179 -14.49 -2.36 -19.89
N ILE A 180 -14.00 -1.12 -19.91
CA ILE A 180 -14.66 0.01 -20.56
C ILE A 180 -14.09 0.37 -21.93
N ASN A 181 -12.90 -0.13 -22.28
CA ASN A 181 -12.21 0.15 -23.53
C ASN A 181 -11.61 -1.14 -24.11
N PRO A 182 -12.23 -1.73 -25.17
CA PRO A 182 -11.75 -2.96 -25.80
C PRO A 182 -10.31 -2.86 -26.32
N GLU A 183 -9.90 -1.68 -26.81
CA GLU A 183 -8.55 -1.47 -27.30
C GLU A 183 -7.54 -1.47 -26.14
N PHE A 184 -7.88 -0.86 -24.99
CA PHE A 184 -7.06 -0.96 -23.79
C PHE A 184 -6.85 -2.41 -23.39
N ASN A 185 -7.93 -3.20 -23.40
CA ASN A 185 -7.88 -4.62 -23.05
C ASN A 185 -6.96 -5.42 -23.99
N THR A 186 -7.03 -5.18 -25.30
CA THR A 186 -6.22 -5.91 -26.27
C THR A 186 -4.76 -5.44 -26.35
N THR A 187 -4.48 -4.17 -26.04
CA THR A 187 -3.15 -3.57 -26.19
C THR A 187 -2.33 -3.66 -24.90
N LEU A 188 -2.92 -3.33 -23.76
CA LEU A 188 -2.24 -3.25 -22.47
C LEU A 188 -2.72 -4.33 -21.50
N GLY A 189 -4.01 -4.68 -21.54
CA GLY A 189 -4.63 -5.65 -20.64
C GLY A 189 -4.74 -5.15 -19.21
N GLU A 190 -4.97 -6.11 -18.29
CA GLU A 190 -5.08 -5.85 -16.85
C GLU A 190 -3.99 -6.56 -16.06
N GLY A 191 -3.61 -6.03 -14.89
CA GLY A 191 -2.67 -6.69 -14.00
C GLY A 191 -2.00 -5.75 -13.01
N ASN A 192 -1.29 -6.35 -12.07
CA ASN A 192 -0.49 -5.61 -11.08
C ASN A 192 0.68 -4.84 -11.72
N THR A 193 1.10 -5.28 -12.90
CA THR A 193 2.13 -4.65 -13.73
C THR A 193 1.65 -4.68 -15.18
N VAL A 194 1.69 -3.54 -15.85
CA VAL A 194 1.28 -3.36 -17.24
C VAL A 194 2.41 -2.73 -18.04
N ASN A 195 2.55 -3.12 -19.28
CA ASN A 195 3.53 -2.52 -20.21
C ASN A 195 2.99 -1.20 -20.77
N TRP A 196 3.03 -0.16 -19.92
CA TRP A 196 2.61 1.18 -20.32
C TRP A 196 3.38 1.69 -21.54
N PRO A 197 2.82 2.60 -22.34
CA PRO A 197 3.50 3.16 -23.50
C PRO A 197 4.89 3.70 -23.14
N ALA A 198 5.90 3.26 -23.89
CA ALA A 198 7.31 3.64 -23.64
C ALA A 198 7.61 5.01 -24.28
N THR A 199 7.06 6.07 -23.72
CA THR A 199 7.28 7.46 -24.16
C THR A 199 7.75 8.32 -22.99
N ASP A 200 8.31 9.49 -23.27
CA ASP A 200 8.70 10.49 -22.27
C ASP A 200 7.51 11.09 -21.50
N LYS A 201 6.27 10.80 -21.93
CA LYS A 201 5.04 11.25 -21.29
C LYS A 201 4.56 10.32 -20.18
N PHE A 202 5.15 9.13 -20.03
CA PHE A 202 4.81 8.19 -18.98
C PHE A 202 5.91 8.14 -17.91
N ILE A 203 5.61 8.62 -16.70
CA ILE A 203 6.52 8.60 -15.56
C ILE A 203 6.11 7.47 -14.62
N LYS A 204 7.06 6.62 -14.24
CA LYS A 204 6.86 5.54 -13.27
C LYS A 204 7.22 6.01 -11.87
N SER A 205 6.29 5.92 -10.92
CA SER A 205 6.47 6.32 -9.53
C SER A 205 6.10 5.20 -8.56
N PRO A 206 6.86 5.02 -7.46
CA PRO A 206 6.61 3.93 -6.53
C PRO A 206 5.43 4.25 -5.62
N LYS A 207 4.57 3.27 -5.39
CA LYS A 207 3.45 3.31 -4.43
C LYS A 207 2.45 4.48 -4.68
N ASN A 208 1.41 4.61 -3.84
CA ASN A 208 0.44 5.71 -3.97
C ASN A 208 1.08 7.07 -3.62
N ASP A 209 1.85 7.13 -2.54
CA ASP A 209 2.57 8.34 -2.12
C ASP A 209 3.53 8.89 -3.20
N GLY A 210 4.25 8.01 -3.89
CA GLY A 210 5.12 8.41 -4.98
C GLY A 210 4.36 8.97 -6.19
N VAL A 211 3.25 8.34 -6.58
CA VAL A 211 2.38 8.88 -7.66
C VAL A 211 1.83 10.25 -7.27
N THR A 212 1.30 10.39 -6.05
CA THR A 212 0.79 11.66 -5.53
C THR A 212 1.84 12.77 -5.56
N ALA A 213 3.05 12.46 -5.07
CA ALA A 213 4.15 13.42 -5.06
C ALA A 213 4.53 13.86 -6.47
N THR A 214 4.64 12.92 -7.41
CA THR A 214 4.98 13.20 -8.81
C THR A 214 3.90 14.05 -9.49
N VAL A 215 2.61 13.71 -9.32
CA VAL A 215 1.50 14.50 -9.87
C VAL A 215 1.53 15.94 -9.32
N ARG A 216 1.69 16.09 -8.01
CA ARG A 216 1.74 17.43 -7.38
C ARG A 216 2.90 18.30 -7.88
N GLN A 217 4.03 17.71 -8.22
CA GLN A 217 5.23 18.42 -8.65
C GLN A 217 5.30 18.68 -10.16
N THR A 218 4.46 18.00 -10.96
CA THR A 218 4.53 18.04 -12.41
C THR A 218 3.29 18.73 -12.99
N PRO A 219 3.37 19.97 -13.45
CA PRO A 219 2.26 20.63 -14.17
C PRO A 219 1.83 19.81 -15.39
N GLY A 220 0.52 19.61 -15.57
CA GLY A 220 -0.04 18.79 -16.63
C GLY A 220 -0.02 17.28 -16.33
N ALA A 221 0.39 16.86 -15.14
CA ALA A 221 0.35 15.45 -14.79
C ALA A 221 -1.06 14.95 -14.46
N ILE A 222 -1.30 13.67 -14.76
CA ILE A 222 -2.45 12.88 -14.31
C ILE A 222 -1.97 11.49 -13.88
N GLY A 223 -2.52 10.98 -12.79
CA GLY A 223 -2.21 9.64 -12.28
C GLY A 223 -3.41 9.03 -11.57
N TYR A 224 -3.31 7.76 -11.20
CA TYR A 224 -4.33 7.05 -10.42
C TYR A 224 -3.78 6.70 -9.03
N ILE A 225 -4.58 6.98 -8.02
CA ILE A 225 -4.22 6.77 -6.59
C ILE A 225 -5.44 6.29 -5.80
N GLU A 226 -5.20 5.80 -4.61
CA GLU A 226 -6.25 5.68 -3.60
C GLU A 226 -6.59 7.09 -3.08
N TYR A 227 -7.89 7.34 -2.80
CA TYR A 227 -8.43 8.67 -2.48
C TYR A 227 -7.79 9.35 -1.25
N GLY A 228 -7.27 8.58 -0.30
CA GLY A 228 -6.65 9.10 0.94
C GLY A 228 -5.24 9.69 0.77
N PHE A 229 -4.64 9.60 -0.43
CA PHE A 229 -3.30 10.12 -0.74
C PHE A 229 -3.40 11.45 -1.46
#